data_bef7dbc3aa8281f3126f3a469b000fc6
#
_entry.id   bef7dbc3aa8281f3126f3a469b000fc6
#
_cell.length_a   1.000
_cell.length_b   1.000
_cell.length_c   1.000
_cell.angle_alpha   90.00
_cell.angle_beta   90.00
_cell.angle_gamma   90.00
#
_symmetry.space_group_name_H-M   'P 1'
#
loop_
_entity.id
_entity.type
_entity.pdbx_description
1 polymer ?
#
loop_
_entity_poly.entity_id
_entity_poly.type
_entity_poly.pdbx_seq_one_letter_code
_entity_poly.pdbx_strand_id
1 'polypeptide(L)'
;MTLSSRVARVLLPAILLLPSFAAGQARPEDGGHEIELWTGGGHSVPGGTADTEVWNVGVRYGWILTRPFGPGFLKGRFEYAVDIVPVFMVFQGANEFEPSTTSYGAGFNPLNLKWNFATRGKIVPYFELSGGVLFTNNDVPAGTNNVNFTPGTGLGMHFLGEKYNWTVEVRYLHISNAGLAVPNPGLNTVQVRLGIGRFFKH
;
A
#
# COMPACT_ATOMS: atom_id res chain seq x y z
N MET A 1 16.20 -24.81 7.56
CA MET A 1 16.99 -23.55 7.56
C MET A 1 16.30 -22.60 8.52
N THR A 2 16.84 -22.41 9.73
CA THR A 2 16.22 -21.65 10.82
C THR A 2 16.41 -20.16 10.59
N LEU A 3 15.31 -19.43 10.40
CA LEU A 3 15.34 -17.95 10.37
C LEU A 3 15.97 -17.45 11.70
N SER A 4 17.03 -16.68 11.55
CA SER A 4 17.78 -16.12 12.67
C SER A 4 16.88 -15.31 13.61
N SER A 5 16.90 -15.64 14.87
CA SER A 5 16.15 -15.00 15.98
C SER A 5 16.45 -13.47 16.16
N ARG A 6 17.31 -12.90 15.34
CA ARG A 6 17.66 -11.48 15.37
C ARG A 6 16.65 -10.57 14.64
N VAL A 7 15.94 -11.08 13.62
CA VAL A 7 14.95 -10.30 12.87
C VAL A 7 13.67 -10.09 13.71
N ALA A 8 13.30 -11.09 14.50
CA ALA A 8 12.11 -11.00 15.36
C ALA A 8 12.24 -9.96 16.50
N ARG A 9 13.46 -9.61 16.92
CA ARG A 9 13.68 -8.67 18.03
C ARG A 9 13.66 -7.20 17.63
N VAL A 10 13.77 -6.88 16.34
CA VAL A 10 13.78 -5.49 15.83
C VAL A 10 12.36 -5.01 15.51
N LEU A 11 11.42 -5.90 15.21
CA LEU A 11 10.04 -5.54 14.85
C LEU A 11 9.11 -5.34 16.06
N LEU A 12 9.46 -5.87 17.25
CA LEU A 12 8.60 -5.78 18.43
C LEU A 12 8.52 -4.39 19.10
N PRO A 13 9.54 -3.54 19.14
CA PRO A 13 9.45 -2.23 19.80
C PRO A 13 8.76 -1.15 18.96
N ALA A 14 8.60 -1.31 17.65
CA ALA A 14 7.95 -0.31 16.81
C ALA A 14 6.42 -0.24 17.00
N ILE A 15 5.80 -1.30 17.53
CA ILE A 15 4.35 -1.36 17.79
C ILE A 15 3.95 -0.62 19.06
N LEU A 16 4.89 -0.37 19.98
CA LEU A 16 4.61 0.23 21.30
C LEU A 16 4.67 1.77 21.34
N LEU A 17 5.01 2.44 20.25
CA LEU A 17 5.14 3.90 20.15
C LEU A 17 3.99 4.59 19.43
N LEU A 18 2.83 3.96 19.29
CA LEU A 18 1.65 4.71 18.84
C LEU A 18 1.23 5.63 20.01
N PRO A 19 1.37 6.96 19.84
CA PRO A 19 1.01 7.90 20.89
C PRO A 19 -0.46 7.72 21.27
N SER A 20 -0.75 7.85 22.57
CA SER A 20 -2.11 7.89 23.09
C SER A 20 -2.78 9.18 22.68
N PHE A 21 -3.16 9.31 21.40
CA PHE A 21 -3.98 10.42 20.94
C PHE A 21 -5.39 10.27 21.53
N ALA A 22 -6.03 11.42 21.81
CA ALA A 22 -7.40 11.55 22.30
C ALA A 22 -8.37 10.61 21.56
N ALA A 23 -9.45 10.21 22.22
CA ALA A 23 -10.43 9.24 21.74
C ALA A 23 -10.72 9.44 20.24
N GLY A 24 -10.15 8.58 19.40
CA GLY A 24 -10.26 8.71 17.95
C GLY A 24 -11.64 8.28 17.49
N GLN A 25 -12.14 8.91 16.48
CA GLN A 25 -13.34 8.45 15.78
C GLN A 25 -13.04 7.16 15.05
N ALA A 26 -13.98 6.23 15.12
CA ALA A 26 -13.84 4.97 14.40
C ALA A 26 -14.13 5.11 12.90
N ARG A 27 -14.54 6.29 12.38
CA ARG A 27 -15.02 6.50 11.01
C ARG A 27 -14.28 7.60 10.27
N PRO A 28 -14.17 7.49 8.92
CA PRO A 28 -13.77 8.64 8.13
C PRO A 28 -14.84 9.75 8.24
N GLU A 29 -14.44 10.92 8.74
CA GLU A 29 -15.30 12.10 8.89
C GLU A 29 -14.63 13.32 8.26
N ASP A 30 -15.45 14.25 7.80
CA ASP A 30 -14.99 15.52 7.21
C ASP A 30 -14.03 16.29 8.14
N GLY A 31 -12.86 16.66 7.62
CA GLY A 31 -11.77 17.26 8.37
C GLY A 31 -11.07 16.31 9.34
N GLY A 32 -11.33 15.01 9.25
CA GLY A 32 -10.62 13.98 9.99
C GLY A 32 -9.36 13.51 9.28
N HIS A 33 -8.62 12.66 9.97
CA HIS A 33 -7.35 12.09 9.52
C HIS A 33 -7.39 10.56 9.63
N GLU A 34 -6.58 9.89 8.83
CA GLU A 34 -6.28 8.47 8.94
C GLU A 34 -4.81 8.28 9.28
N ILE A 35 -4.51 7.34 10.16
CA ILE A 35 -3.19 6.74 10.28
C ILE A 35 -3.35 5.21 10.19
N GLU A 36 -2.54 4.56 9.36
CA GLU A 36 -2.61 3.12 9.16
C GLU A 36 -1.21 2.54 9.00
N LEU A 37 -0.96 1.42 9.69
CA LEU A 37 0.14 0.51 9.40
C LEU A 37 -0.40 -0.64 8.57
N TRP A 38 0.23 -0.94 7.44
CA TRP A 38 -0.24 -1.98 6.54
C TRP A 38 0.90 -2.86 6.02
N THR A 39 0.56 -4.07 5.63
CA THR A 39 1.42 -4.99 4.88
C THR A 39 0.66 -5.52 3.68
N GLY A 40 1.37 -5.78 2.60
CA GLY A 40 0.78 -6.33 1.38
C GLY A 40 1.71 -7.36 0.74
N GLY A 41 1.11 -8.29 0.01
CA GLY A 41 1.84 -9.27 -0.77
C GLY A 41 1.02 -9.75 -1.95
N GLY A 42 1.69 -10.21 -2.98
CA GLY A 42 1.04 -10.68 -4.20
C GLY A 42 2.03 -11.17 -5.23
N HIS A 43 1.51 -11.44 -6.40
CA HIS A 43 2.28 -12.03 -7.50
C HIS A 43 2.03 -11.29 -8.81
N SER A 44 2.92 -11.52 -9.76
CA SER A 44 2.83 -10.99 -11.12
C SER A 44 1.58 -11.51 -11.86
N VAL A 45 1.03 -10.62 -12.71
CA VAL A 45 -0.07 -10.94 -13.61
C VAL A 45 0.31 -10.58 -15.05
N PRO A 46 -0.39 -11.09 -16.07
CA PRO A 46 -0.07 -10.84 -17.48
C PRO A 46 0.06 -9.35 -17.84
N GLY A 47 0.88 -9.06 -18.84
CA GLY A 47 1.13 -7.70 -19.37
C GLY A 47 2.45 -7.08 -18.93
N GLY A 48 3.34 -7.85 -18.31
CA GLY A 48 4.69 -7.48 -17.89
C GLY A 48 5.53 -8.70 -17.58
N THR A 49 6.59 -8.52 -16.78
CA THR A 49 7.45 -9.62 -16.31
C THR A 49 6.66 -10.63 -15.48
N ALA A 50 6.83 -11.91 -15.78
CA ALA A 50 6.19 -13.01 -15.06
C ALA A 50 7.04 -13.52 -13.88
N ASP A 51 6.55 -14.54 -13.17
CA ASP A 51 7.25 -15.30 -12.12
C ASP A 51 7.91 -14.41 -11.05
N THR A 52 7.17 -13.38 -10.65
CA THR A 52 7.64 -12.41 -9.67
C THR A 52 6.61 -12.26 -8.56
N GLU A 53 7.08 -12.34 -7.32
CA GLU A 53 6.28 -12.09 -6.13
C GLU A 53 6.76 -10.80 -5.46
N VAL A 54 5.86 -10.16 -4.72
CA VAL A 54 6.18 -8.95 -3.96
C VAL A 54 5.66 -9.06 -2.54
N TRP A 55 6.39 -8.44 -1.62
CA TRP A 55 5.94 -8.21 -0.26
C TRP A 55 6.38 -6.82 0.21
N ASN A 56 5.49 -6.11 0.89
CA ASN A 56 5.77 -4.75 1.32
C ASN A 56 5.09 -4.40 2.64
N VAL A 57 5.65 -3.42 3.33
CA VAL A 57 5.12 -2.85 4.57
C VAL A 57 5.16 -1.33 4.45
N GLY A 58 4.10 -0.67 4.87
CA GLY A 58 4.03 0.78 4.81
C GLY A 58 3.20 1.40 5.92
N VAL A 59 3.39 2.71 6.06
CA VAL A 59 2.62 3.57 6.95
C VAL A 59 1.92 4.61 6.09
N ARG A 60 0.63 4.78 6.32
CA ARG A 60 -0.23 5.77 5.67
C ARG A 60 -0.57 6.90 6.62
N TYR A 61 -0.61 8.11 6.08
CA TYR A 61 -1.28 9.24 6.68
C TYR A 61 -2.24 9.88 5.67
N GLY A 62 -3.53 9.99 6.05
CA GLY A 62 -4.61 10.47 5.21
C GLY A 62 -5.33 11.69 5.80
N TRP A 63 -5.90 12.48 4.91
CA TRP A 63 -6.76 13.63 5.19
C TRP A 63 -8.11 13.44 4.53
N ILE A 64 -9.18 13.40 5.32
CA ILE A 64 -10.56 13.34 4.82
C ILE A 64 -10.99 14.75 4.45
N LEU A 65 -11.01 15.05 3.16
CA LEU A 65 -11.13 16.41 2.64
C LEU A 65 -12.57 16.88 2.42
N THR A 66 -13.54 15.95 2.39
CA THR A 66 -14.91 16.32 2.02
C THR A 66 -15.96 15.74 2.95
N ARG A 67 -17.08 16.47 3.05
CA ARG A 67 -18.36 15.89 3.51
C ARG A 67 -18.83 14.84 2.54
N PRO A 68 -19.73 13.93 2.96
CA PRO A 68 -20.28 12.96 2.05
C PRO A 68 -21.05 13.65 0.92
N PHE A 69 -20.65 13.36 -0.34
CA PHE A 69 -21.35 13.86 -1.53
C PHE A 69 -21.48 12.75 -2.58
N GLY A 70 -22.23 13.00 -3.63
CA GLY A 70 -22.53 12.02 -4.68
C GLY A 70 -23.93 11.41 -4.56
N PRO A 71 -24.46 10.84 -5.65
CA PRO A 71 -25.80 10.29 -5.70
C PRO A 71 -25.86 8.85 -5.17
N GLY A 72 -26.92 8.52 -4.45
CA GLY A 72 -27.28 7.14 -4.07
C GLY A 72 -26.14 6.37 -3.41
N PHE A 73 -25.84 5.20 -3.96
CA PHE A 73 -24.79 4.30 -3.47
C PHE A 73 -23.35 4.81 -3.74
N LEU A 74 -23.19 5.75 -4.67
CA LEU A 74 -21.89 6.40 -4.94
C LEU A 74 -21.56 7.49 -3.92
N LYS A 75 -22.48 7.81 -2.99
CA LYS A 75 -22.22 8.79 -1.95
C LYS A 75 -21.00 8.38 -1.11
N GLY A 76 -20.03 9.27 -0.99
CA GLY A 76 -18.78 9.01 -0.29
C GLY A 76 -18.04 10.26 0.12
N ARG A 77 -16.86 10.07 0.67
CA ARG A 77 -15.93 11.13 1.08
C ARG A 77 -14.61 10.96 0.35
N PHE A 78 -14.11 12.07 -0.14
CA PHE A 78 -12.78 12.09 -0.74
C PHE A 78 -11.72 12.21 0.35
N GLU A 79 -10.71 11.37 0.22
CA GLU A 79 -9.52 11.35 1.06
C GLU A 79 -8.28 11.45 0.18
N TYR A 80 -7.35 12.28 0.58
CA TYR A 80 -5.99 12.31 0.07
C TYR A 80 -5.07 11.69 1.11
N ALA A 81 -4.17 10.80 0.69
CA ALA A 81 -3.22 10.18 1.60
C ALA A 81 -1.82 10.10 1.00
N VAL A 82 -0.84 9.94 1.87
CA VAL A 82 0.55 9.63 1.53
C VAL A 82 0.98 8.34 2.23
N ASP A 83 1.75 7.50 1.52
CA ASP A 83 2.33 6.30 2.11
C ASP A 83 3.86 6.40 2.10
N ILE A 84 4.48 6.04 3.22
CA ILE A 84 5.89 5.69 3.31
C ILE A 84 5.98 4.17 3.36
N VAL A 85 6.76 3.59 2.46
CA VAL A 85 6.95 2.14 2.32
C VAL A 85 8.41 1.80 2.63
N PRO A 86 8.79 1.65 3.90
CA PRO A 86 10.18 1.43 4.30
C PRO A 86 10.71 0.06 3.87
N VAL A 87 9.81 -0.89 3.58
CA VAL A 87 10.20 -2.22 3.13
C VAL A 87 9.39 -2.58 1.90
N PHE A 88 10.10 -2.84 0.80
CA PHE A 88 9.54 -3.41 -0.42
C PHE A 88 10.48 -4.51 -0.90
N MET A 89 10.00 -5.73 -0.98
CA MET A 89 10.76 -6.89 -1.45
C MET A 89 10.16 -7.40 -2.74
N VAL A 90 11.01 -7.69 -3.72
CA VAL A 90 10.63 -8.26 -5.01
C VAL A 90 11.40 -9.55 -5.21
N PHE A 91 10.70 -10.66 -5.29
CA PHE A 91 11.24 -12.00 -5.50
C PHE A 91 11.11 -12.32 -6.98
N GLN A 92 12.19 -12.14 -7.73
CA GLN A 92 12.21 -12.35 -9.17
C GLN A 92 12.64 -13.77 -9.49
N GLY A 93 11.81 -14.50 -10.25
CA GLY A 93 12.15 -15.83 -10.75
C GLY A 93 13.37 -15.82 -11.69
N ALA A 94 14.00 -16.95 -11.90
CA ALA A 94 15.05 -17.10 -12.90
C ALA A 94 14.45 -16.95 -14.31
N ASN A 95 15.18 -16.31 -15.21
CA ASN A 95 14.86 -16.26 -16.64
C ASN A 95 16.05 -16.78 -17.48
N GLU A 96 15.95 -16.72 -18.80
CA GLU A 96 17.00 -17.22 -19.71
C GLU A 96 18.35 -16.51 -19.55
N PHE A 97 18.36 -15.31 -18.98
CA PHE A 97 19.53 -14.44 -18.91
C PHE A 97 20.05 -14.26 -17.47
N GLU A 98 19.18 -14.40 -16.46
CA GLU A 98 19.53 -14.10 -15.08
C GLU A 98 18.97 -15.15 -14.10
N PRO A 99 19.75 -15.50 -13.06
CA PRO A 99 19.27 -16.37 -11.98
C PRO A 99 18.21 -15.67 -11.15
N SER A 100 17.45 -16.45 -10.37
CA SER A 100 16.49 -15.88 -9.41
C SER A 100 17.18 -14.93 -8.44
N THR A 101 16.55 -13.78 -8.19
CA THR A 101 17.11 -12.77 -7.29
C THR A 101 16.03 -12.16 -6.39
N THR A 102 16.44 -11.63 -5.25
CA THR A 102 15.57 -10.84 -4.37
C THR A 102 16.07 -9.42 -4.33
N SER A 103 15.23 -8.49 -4.73
CA SER A 103 15.49 -7.05 -4.64
C SER A 103 14.82 -6.49 -3.39
N TYR A 104 15.55 -5.66 -2.66
CA TYR A 104 15.10 -4.94 -1.48
C TYR A 104 14.99 -3.45 -1.81
N GLY A 105 13.93 -2.82 -1.34
CA GLY A 105 13.71 -1.42 -1.64
C GLY A 105 12.87 -0.70 -0.60
N ALA A 106 12.73 0.59 -0.86
CA ALA A 106 11.83 1.48 -0.14
C ALA A 106 11.07 2.34 -1.15
N GLY A 107 9.85 2.71 -0.82
CA GLY A 107 8.97 3.51 -1.66
C GLY A 107 8.38 4.70 -0.93
N PHE A 108 7.95 5.65 -1.72
CA PHE A 108 7.18 6.80 -1.28
C PHE A 108 6.03 7.02 -2.26
N ASN A 109 4.79 6.96 -1.78
CA ASN A 109 3.60 7.21 -2.57
C ASN A 109 2.97 8.55 -2.13
N PRO A 110 3.35 9.67 -2.76
CA PRO A 110 2.78 10.98 -2.45
C PRO A 110 1.34 11.13 -2.91
N LEU A 111 0.87 10.27 -3.80
CA LEU A 111 -0.45 10.39 -4.40
C LEU A 111 -1.26 9.13 -4.11
N ASN A 112 -2.15 9.24 -3.12
CA ASN A 112 -3.22 8.27 -2.90
C ASN A 112 -4.55 9.03 -2.83
N LEU A 113 -5.41 8.76 -3.79
CA LEU A 113 -6.73 9.37 -3.94
C LEU A 113 -7.76 8.30 -3.60
N LYS A 114 -8.37 8.41 -2.43
CA LYS A 114 -9.29 7.40 -1.90
C LYS A 114 -10.72 7.95 -1.82
N TRP A 115 -11.67 7.15 -2.25
CA TRP A 115 -13.09 7.39 -2.13
C TRP A 115 -13.70 6.44 -1.11
N ASN A 116 -13.99 6.92 0.09
CA ASN A 116 -14.63 6.18 1.15
C ASN A 116 -16.15 6.27 0.99
N PHE A 117 -16.81 5.18 0.64
CA PHE A 117 -18.27 5.14 0.45
C PHE A 117 -18.99 5.38 1.78
N ALA A 118 -20.03 6.22 1.76
CA ALA A 118 -20.80 6.53 2.95
C ALA A 118 -21.74 5.37 3.31
N THR A 119 -21.44 4.67 4.37
CA THR A 119 -22.25 3.58 4.91
C THR A 119 -22.74 3.90 6.33
N ARG A 120 -23.82 3.26 6.76
CA ARG A 120 -24.32 3.34 8.16
C ARG A 120 -23.73 2.26 9.05
N GLY A 121 -23.21 1.17 8.47
CA GLY A 121 -22.67 0.01 9.18
C GLY A 121 -21.21 0.19 9.61
N LYS A 122 -20.63 -0.86 10.16
CA LYS A 122 -19.21 -0.93 10.57
C LYS A 122 -18.26 -1.25 9.41
N ILE A 123 -18.77 -1.47 8.21
CA ILE A 123 -17.97 -1.73 7.02
C ILE A 123 -18.05 -0.50 6.11
N VAL A 124 -16.90 0.06 5.75
CA VAL A 124 -16.77 1.19 4.85
C VAL A 124 -15.95 0.73 3.63
N PRO A 125 -16.60 0.40 2.51
CA PRO A 125 -15.90 0.13 1.27
C PRO A 125 -15.19 1.39 0.77
N TYR A 126 -14.10 1.19 0.04
CA TYR A 126 -13.42 2.28 -0.64
C TYR A 126 -12.82 1.84 -1.97
N PHE A 127 -12.59 2.84 -2.83
CA PHE A 127 -11.80 2.74 -4.05
C PHE A 127 -10.60 3.66 -3.92
N GLU A 128 -9.45 3.23 -4.42
CA GLU A 128 -8.21 4.00 -4.36
C GLU A 128 -7.49 4.03 -5.71
N LEU A 129 -6.96 5.19 -6.07
CA LEU A 129 -5.93 5.38 -7.09
C LEU A 129 -4.66 5.84 -6.40
N SER A 130 -3.52 5.29 -6.80
CA SER A 130 -2.24 5.63 -6.18
C SER A 130 -1.14 5.84 -7.21
N GLY A 131 -0.12 6.58 -6.79
CA GLY A 131 1.10 6.79 -7.56
C GLY A 131 2.27 7.13 -6.66
N GLY A 132 3.41 6.52 -6.95
CA GLY A 132 4.61 6.71 -6.16
C GLY A 132 5.88 6.35 -6.89
N VAL A 133 6.98 6.32 -6.13
CA VAL A 133 8.31 5.95 -6.58
C VAL A 133 8.85 4.85 -5.68
N LEU A 134 9.49 3.87 -6.29
CA LEU A 134 10.17 2.75 -5.63
C LEU A 134 11.65 2.81 -5.97
N PHE A 135 12.49 2.71 -4.96
CA PHE A 135 13.94 2.59 -5.06
C PHE A 135 14.35 1.20 -4.57
N THR A 136 15.13 0.47 -5.38
CA THR A 136 15.57 -0.89 -5.07
C THR A 136 17.10 -1.01 -5.16
N ASN A 137 17.66 -1.99 -4.47
CA ASN A 137 19.12 -2.25 -4.53
C ASN A 137 19.55 -2.91 -5.84
N ASN A 138 18.63 -3.63 -6.51
CA ASN A 138 18.85 -4.24 -7.84
C ASN A 138 17.73 -3.76 -8.76
N ASP A 139 17.90 -3.99 -10.07
CA ASP A 139 16.91 -3.67 -11.08
C ASP A 139 15.59 -4.43 -10.86
N VAL A 140 14.48 -3.73 -11.09
CA VAL A 140 13.11 -4.29 -11.04
C VAL A 140 12.29 -3.74 -12.21
N PRO A 141 11.86 -4.60 -13.15
CA PRO A 141 12.29 -5.99 -13.35
C PRO A 141 13.79 -6.13 -13.61
N ALA A 142 14.31 -7.36 -13.49
CA ALA A 142 15.72 -7.64 -13.72
C ALA A 142 16.20 -7.12 -15.08
N GLY A 143 17.41 -6.51 -15.11
CA GLY A 143 18.00 -5.93 -16.33
C GLY A 143 17.36 -4.62 -16.80
N THR A 144 16.62 -3.89 -15.95
CA THR A 144 15.95 -2.63 -16.34
C THR A 144 16.48 -1.41 -15.60
N ASN A 145 15.94 -1.12 -14.40
CA ASN A 145 16.33 0.02 -13.57
C ASN A 145 15.95 -0.23 -12.11
N ASN A 146 16.69 0.38 -11.20
CA ASN A 146 16.44 0.33 -9.76
C ASN A 146 15.59 1.49 -9.24
N VAL A 147 15.18 2.41 -10.11
CA VAL A 147 14.22 3.49 -9.80
C VAL A 147 12.99 3.32 -10.67
N ASN A 148 11.84 3.11 -10.03
CA ASN A 148 10.60 2.81 -10.73
C ASN A 148 9.45 3.65 -10.19
N PHE A 149 8.46 3.91 -11.05
CA PHE A 149 7.17 4.47 -10.68
C PHE A 149 6.20 3.34 -10.37
N THR A 150 5.25 3.62 -9.45
CA THR A 150 4.32 2.63 -8.91
C THR A 150 2.86 3.09 -8.98
N PRO A 151 2.32 3.39 -10.20
CA PRO A 151 0.90 3.64 -10.31
C PRO A 151 0.09 2.39 -9.96
N GLY A 152 -1.03 2.59 -9.25
CA GLY A 152 -1.86 1.49 -8.81
C GLY A 152 -3.32 1.88 -8.59
N THR A 153 -4.15 0.87 -8.45
CA THR A 153 -5.56 1.02 -8.08
C THR A 153 -5.98 -0.10 -7.15
N GLY A 154 -6.88 0.19 -6.22
CA GLY A 154 -7.33 -0.78 -5.23
C GLY A 154 -8.81 -0.65 -4.91
N LEU A 155 -9.39 -1.76 -4.47
CA LEU A 155 -10.70 -1.84 -3.85
C LEU A 155 -10.53 -2.46 -2.47
N GLY A 156 -11.04 -1.80 -1.46
CA GLY A 156 -10.88 -2.27 -0.09
C GLY A 156 -12.08 -1.98 0.79
N MET A 157 -11.94 -2.42 2.03
CA MET A 157 -12.94 -2.23 3.08
C MET A 157 -12.24 -1.93 4.40
N HIS A 158 -12.72 -0.90 5.10
CA HIS A 158 -12.42 -0.67 6.50
C HIS A 158 -13.47 -1.39 7.35
N PHE A 159 -13.03 -2.19 8.30
CA PHE A 159 -13.85 -2.81 9.34
C PHE A 159 -13.67 -1.98 10.61
N LEU A 160 -14.66 -1.12 10.88
CA LEU A 160 -14.59 -0.12 11.94
C LEU A 160 -14.75 -0.76 13.32
N GLY A 161 -13.73 -0.64 14.15
CA GLY A 161 -13.77 -0.97 15.58
C GLY A 161 -14.05 0.27 16.44
N GLU A 162 -14.01 0.11 17.75
CA GLU A 162 -14.19 1.22 18.70
C GLU A 162 -12.97 2.16 18.72
N LYS A 163 -11.78 1.60 18.65
CA LYS A 163 -10.50 2.33 18.76
C LYS A 163 -9.65 2.20 17.51
N TYR A 164 -9.64 1.03 16.90
CA TYR A 164 -8.86 0.71 15.70
C TYR A 164 -9.75 0.14 14.60
N ASN A 165 -9.35 0.35 13.37
CA ASN A 165 -9.98 -0.21 12.19
C ASN A 165 -9.05 -1.25 11.59
N TRP A 166 -9.62 -2.32 11.05
CA TRP A 166 -8.91 -3.23 10.18
C TRP A 166 -9.22 -2.88 8.74
N THR A 167 -8.25 -3.07 7.87
CA THR A 167 -8.39 -2.81 6.43
C THR A 167 -8.00 -4.05 5.66
N VAL A 168 -8.79 -4.37 4.65
CA VAL A 168 -8.46 -5.38 3.64
C VAL A 168 -8.62 -4.73 2.27
N GLU A 169 -7.62 -4.87 1.41
CA GLU A 169 -7.62 -4.32 0.06
C GLU A 169 -7.09 -5.35 -0.94
N VAL A 170 -7.71 -5.41 -2.10
CA VAL A 170 -7.13 -6.02 -3.30
C VAL A 170 -6.66 -4.90 -4.21
N ARG A 171 -5.40 -4.95 -4.60
CA ARG A 171 -4.72 -3.89 -5.32
C ARG A 171 -4.05 -4.43 -6.58
N TYR A 172 -4.19 -3.72 -7.69
CA TYR A 172 -3.32 -3.82 -8.84
C TYR A 172 -2.22 -2.76 -8.73
N LEU A 173 -0.97 -3.15 -8.91
CA LEU A 173 0.19 -2.26 -8.89
C LEU A 173 1.04 -2.52 -10.14
N HIS A 174 1.32 -1.46 -10.88
CA HIS A 174 2.28 -1.47 -11.99
C HIS A 174 3.60 -0.87 -11.53
N ILE A 175 4.71 -1.54 -11.82
CA ILE A 175 6.07 -1.09 -11.49
C ILE A 175 6.84 -0.96 -12.80
N SER A 176 7.32 0.23 -13.12
CA SER A 176 8.11 0.47 -14.34
C SER A 176 8.92 1.76 -14.22
N ASN A 177 9.98 1.85 -15.01
CA ASN A 177 10.79 3.05 -15.07
C ASN A 177 10.19 4.17 -15.97
N ALA A 178 8.97 4.01 -16.45
CA ALA A 178 8.27 4.95 -17.35
C ALA A 178 9.06 5.30 -18.63
N GLY A 179 9.93 4.41 -19.09
CA GLY A 179 10.76 4.63 -20.27
C GLY A 179 12.01 5.49 -20.05
N LEU A 180 12.39 5.75 -18.80
CA LEU A 180 13.65 6.46 -18.46
C LEU A 180 14.89 5.62 -18.78
N ALA A 181 14.73 4.31 -18.93
CA ALA A 181 15.76 3.37 -19.36
C ALA A 181 15.14 2.28 -20.25
N VAL A 182 15.98 1.67 -21.09
CA VAL A 182 15.60 0.58 -22.00
C VAL A 182 16.41 -0.67 -21.61
N PRO A 183 15.76 -1.84 -21.49
CA PRO A 183 14.35 -2.15 -21.71
C PRO A 183 13.40 -1.68 -20.58
N ASN A 184 12.09 -1.61 -20.85
CA ASN A 184 11.07 -1.31 -19.87
C ASN A 184 9.84 -2.24 -20.04
N PRO A 185 9.95 -3.55 -19.76
CA PRO A 185 8.84 -4.48 -19.87
C PRO A 185 7.76 -4.23 -18.81
N GLY A 186 8.12 -3.58 -17.70
CA GLY A 186 7.25 -3.39 -16.55
C GLY A 186 6.99 -4.68 -15.75
N LEU A 187 6.45 -4.53 -14.56
CA LEU A 187 5.96 -5.60 -13.71
C LEU A 187 4.55 -5.23 -13.23
N ASN A 188 3.58 -6.07 -13.55
CA ASN A 188 2.21 -5.94 -13.10
C ASN A 188 1.94 -6.92 -11.97
N THR A 189 1.40 -6.48 -10.85
CA THR A 189 1.09 -7.36 -9.72
C THR A 189 -0.34 -7.17 -9.25
N VAL A 190 -0.94 -8.26 -8.77
CA VAL A 190 -2.15 -8.22 -7.94
C VAL A 190 -1.73 -8.59 -6.52
N GLN A 191 -2.09 -7.75 -5.57
CA GLN A 191 -1.69 -7.85 -4.18
C GLN A 191 -2.91 -7.84 -3.26
N VAL A 192 -2.82 -8.54 -2.14
CA VAL A 192 -3.73 -8.37 -0.99
C VAL A 192 -2.99 -7.56 0.06
N ARG A 193 -3.61 -6.48 0.52
CA ARG A 193 -3.11 -5.63 1.61
C ARG A 193 -3.98 -5.81 2.84
N LEU A 194 -3.34 -5.90 4.00
CA LEU A 194 -3.97 -5.92 5.31
C LEU A 194 -3.43 -4.75 6.13
N GLY A 195 -4.32 -4.02 6.78
CA GLY A 195 -3.94 -2.85 7.58
C GLY A 195 -4.62 -2.83 8.95
N ILE A 196 -3.97 -2.13 9.87
CA ILE A 196 -4.56 -1.69 11.13
C ILE A 196 -4.32 -0.21 11.29
N GLY A 197 -5.37 0.55 11.54
CA GLY A 197 -5.31 2.00 11.62
C GLY A 197 -6.38 2.59 12.50
N ARG A 198 -6.50 3.89 12.43
CA ARG A 198 -7.60 4.63 13.07
C ARG A 198 -7.89 5.91 12.31
N PHE A 199 -9.16 6.30 12.32
CA PHE A 199 -9.57 7.63 11.97
C PHE A 199 -9.63 8.50 13.23
N PHE A 200 -9.24 9.77 13.14
CA PHE A 200 -9.28 10.69 14.26
C PHE A 200 -9.52 12.12 13.75
N LYS A 201 -10.00 12.97 14.63
CA LYS A 201 -10.21 14.39 14.36
C LYS A 201 -9.67 15.19 15.56
N HIS A 202 -9.03 16.32 15.27
CA HIS A 202 -8.56 17.28 16.28
C HIS A 202 -9.68 18.21 16.73
#